data_80d41f8afb8dad4b96e2c5d05fe40611
#
_entry.id   80d41f8afb8dad4b96e2c5d05fe40611
#
_cell.length_a   1.000
_cell.length_b   1.000
_cell.length_c   1.000
_cell.angle_alpha   90.00
_cell.angle_beta   90.00
_cell.angle_gamma   90.00
#
_symmetry.space_group_name_H-M   'P 1'
#
loop_
_entity.id
_entity.type
_entity.pdbx_description
1 polymer ?
#
loop_
_entity_poly.entity_id
_entity_poly.type
_entity_poly.pdbx_seq_one_letter_code
_entity_poly.pdbx_strand_id
1 'polypeptide(L)'
;AMLADKHDTVGIDLVAMSVNDALCCGAEPLFFLDYVAMSHDDPDRLEQIVEGVTAGCLESDCALMGGETAIMPDIYARGDYDLAGFCVGVVEKAKLIDGRAISPDDVVLGVASSGLHSNGYSLARRVVFDIAGLAVDTVIDELGETVGQALIRPTRIYVRPLRRVLNYYKVKSVVHGIAHITGGGLRENLERILPAGVRVVIERHGWPIPPVFPWLQRLGEIDDDEMDTVFNMGVGMALVVSPYYVDSIRHQLADGGLESWPIGRVQAGERGVDWA
;
A
#
# COMPACT_ATOMS: atom_id res chain seq x y z
N ALA A 1 13.74 -6.38 -7.69
CA ALA A 1 14.05 -5.82 -9.00
C ALA A 1 15.41 -6.32 -9.51
N MET A 2 16.50 -6.04 -8.82
CA MET A 2 17.85 -6.43 -9.25
C MET A 2 18.03 -7.94 -9.47
N LEU A 3 17.49 -8.78 -8.58
CA LEU A 3 17.57 -10.24 -8.75
C LEU A 3 16.73 -10.75 -9.93
N ALA A 4 15.65 -10.09 -10.26
CA ALA A 4 14.76 -10.43 -11.38
C ALA A 4 15.15 -9.73 -12.69
N ASP A 5 16.15 -8.85 -12.66
CA ASP A 5 16.56 -7.97 -13.76
C ASP A 5 15.37 -7.25 -14.43
N LYS A 6 14.47 -6.73 -13.58
CA LYS A 6 13.24 -6.05 -14.00
C LYS A 6 13.06 -4.78 -13.17
N HIS A 7 13.12 -3.62 -13.81
CA HIS A 7 13.21 -2.32 -13.15
C HIS A 7 12.05 -1.36 -13.49
N ASP A 8 11.16 -1.75 -14.39
CA ASP A 8 10.01 -0.95 -14.86
C ASP A 8 8.83 -0.90 -13.87
N THR A 9 8.87 -1.69 -12.79
CA THR A 9 7.80 -1.73 -11.78
C THR A 9 8.12 -0.97 -10.51
N VAL A 10 9.40 -0.86 -10.11
CA VAL A 10 9.78 -0.21 -8.85
C VAL A 10 9.48 1.29 -8.83
N GLY A 11 9.44 1.94 -10.00
CA GLY A 11 9.00 3.32 -10.13
C GLY A 11 7.52 3.49 -9.79
N ILE A 12 6.67 2.49 -10.12
CA ILE A 12 5.26 2.48 -9.72
C ILE A 12 5.15 2.40 -8.20
N ASP A 13 5.94 1.52 -7.55
CA ASP A 13 5.99 1.42 -6.09
C ASP A 13 6.36 2.73 -5.43
N LEU A 14 7.39 3.41 -5.95
CA LEU A 14 7.83 4.71 -5.45
C LEU A 14 6.70 5.75 -5.46
N VAL A 15 5.99 5.87 -6.59
CA VAL A 15 4.86 6.79 -6.71
C VAL A 15 3.71 6.36 -5.79
N ALA A 16 3.35 5.08 -5.81
CA ALA A 16 2.24 4.53 -5.03
C ALA A 16 2.40 4.82 -3.53
N MET A 17 3.59 4.60 -2.97
CA MET A 17 3.87 4.88 -1.56
C MET A 17 3.58 6.33 -1.20
N SER A 18 3.98 7.27 -2.04
CA SER A 18 3.80 8.70 -1.79
C SER A 18 2.37 9.19 -2.02
N VAL A 19 1.74 8.81 -3.13
CA VAL A 19 0.40 9.31 -3.48
C VAL A 19 -0.70 8.67 -2.63
N ASN A 20 -0.53 7.40 -2.21
CA ASN A 20 -1.46 6.74 -1.30
C ASN A 20 -1.42 7.37 0.10
N ASP A 21 -0.23 7.78 0.57
CA ASP A 21 -0.10 8.50 1.85
C ASP A 21 -0.75 9.89 1.78
N ALA A 22 -0.53 10.64 0.69
CA ALA A 22 -1.21 11.92 0.48
C ALA A 22 -2.75 11.76 0.46
N LEU A 23 -3.24 10.68 -0.14
CA LEU A 23 -4.67 10.36 -0.20
C LEU A 23 -5.29 10.10 1.18
N CYS A 24 -4.53 9.61 2.17
CA CYS A 24 -5.02 9.32 3.51
C CYS A 24 -5.62 10.54 4.22
N CYS A 25 -5.15 11.73 3.91
CA CYS A 25 -5.76 12.96 4.41
C CYS A 25 -6.83 13.56 3.46
N GLY A 26 -7.23 12.83 2.42
CA GLY A 26 -8.19 13.28 1.40
C GLY A 26 -7.59 14.20 0.35
N ALA A 27 -6.25 14.31 0.28
CA ALA A 27 -5.58 15.18 -0.67
C ALA A 27 -5.64 14.63 -2.10
N GLU A 28 -5.71 15.53 -3.04
CA GLU A 28 -5.49 15.29 -4.46
C GLU A 28 -4.00 15.43 -4.76
N PRO A 29 -3.29 14.38 -5.20
CA PRO A 29 -1.93 14.51 -5.69
C PRO A 29 -1.89 15.46 -6.89
N LEU A 30 -0.98 16.43 -6.87
CA LEU A 30 -0.82 17.40 -7.95
C LEU A 30 0.41 17.11 -8.80
N PHE A 31 1.55 16.95 -8.13
CA PHE A 31 2.80 16.64 -8.81
C PHE A 31 3.74 15.80 -7.96
N PHE A 32 4.63 15.14 -8.65
CA PHE A 32 5.64 14.23 -8.12
C PHE A 32 7.03 14.66 -8.61
N LEU A 33 8.02 14.48 -7.75
CA LEU A 33 9.45 14.62 -8.04
C LEU A 33 10.13 13.33 -7.62
N ASP A 34 10.96 12.77 -8.49
CA ASP A 34 11.75 11.58 -8.18
C ASP A 34 13.22 11.92 -7.94
N TYR A 35 13.87 11.05 -7.19
CA TYR A 35 15.31 11.03 -7.01
C TYR A 35 15.82 9.62 -7.22
N VAL A 36 16.79 9.45 -8.12
CA VAL A 36 17.43 8.17 -8.41
C VAL A 36 18.91 8.28 -8.09
N ALA A 37 19.37 7.55 -7.07
CA ALA A 37 20.78 7.42 -6.75
C ALA A 37 21.31 6.09 -7.27
N MET A 38 22.40 6.09 -8.04
CA MET A 38 22.96 4.89 -8.66
C MET A 38 24.46 4.78 -8.37
N SER A 39 24.97 3.56 -8.30
CA SER A 39 26.41 3.31 -8.14
C SER A 39 27.24 3.69 -9.37
N HIS A 40 26.66 3.61 -10.56
CA HIS A 40 27.30 4.00 -11.84
C HIS A 40 26.22 4.40 -12.83
N ASP A 41 26.63 5.09 -13.88
CA ASP A 41 25.75 5.50 -14.97
C ASP A 41 25.27 4.25 -15.76
N ASP A 42 23.95 4.04 -15.77
CA ASP A 42 23.26 2.93 -16.44
C ASP A 42 21.97 3.48 -17.07
N PRO A 43 22.05 4.05 -18.27
CA PRO A 43 20.90 4.70 -18.92
C PRO A 43 19.73 3.76 -19.18
N ASP A 44 19.97 2.50 -19.54
CA ASP A 44 18.93 1.53 -19.86
C ASP A 44 18.11 1.16 -18.62
N ARG A 45 18.77 1.07 -17.47
CA ARG A 45 18.12 0.82 -16.18
C ARG A 45 17.37 2.05 -15.70
N LEU A 46 17.97 3.24 -15.85
CA LEU A 46 17.33 4.51 -15.50
C LEU A 46 16.06 4.72 -16.33
N GLU A 47 16.09 4.42 -17.62
CA GLU A 47 14.91 4.48 -18.49
C GLU A 47 13.77 3.61 -17.95
N GLN A 48 14.01 2.35 -17.62
CA GLN A 48 13.01 1.45 -17.02
C GLN A 48 12.43 2.00 -15.70
N ILE A 49 13.29 2.51 -14.82
CA ILE A 49 12.84 3.09 -13.54
C ILE A 49 11.91 4.29 -13.80
N VAL A 50 12.29 5.20 -14.70
CA VAL A 50 11.50 6.38 -15.03
C VAL A 50 10.21 6.03 -15.78
N GLU A 51 10.21 4.99 -16.61
CA GLU A 51 8.98 4.43 -17.19
C GLU A 51 7.98 4.02 -16.09
N GLY A 52 8.46 3.30 -15.06
CA GLY A 52 7.65 2.93 -13.89
C GLY A 52 7.12 4.15 -13.13
N VAL A 53 7.97 5.17 -12.89
CA VAL A 53 7.55 6.44 -12.25
C VAL A 53 6.47 7.13 -13.09
N THR A 54 6.66 7.19 -14.40
CA THR A 54 5.71 7.78 -15.33
C THR A 54 4.36 7.05 -15.30
N ALA A 55 4.40 5.70 -15.33
CA ALA A 55 3.19 4.88 -15.25
C ALA A 55 2.41 5.13 -13.93
N GLY A 56 3.12 5.17 -12.80
CA GLY A 56 2.51 5.48 -11.49
C GLY A 56 1.91 6.88 -11.43
N CYS A 57 2.60 7.87 -11.97
CA CYS A 57 2.10 9.25 -12.06
C CYS A 57 0.85 9.35 -12.95
N LEU A 58 0.83 8.68 -14.09
CA LEU A 58 -0.33 8.62 -14.97
C LEU A 58 -1.51 7.92 -14.28
N GLU A 59 -1.30 6.82 -13.56
CA GLU A 59 -2.35 6.10 -12.84
C GLU A 59 -2.95 6.93 -11.70
N SER A 60 -2.14 7.78 -11.06
CA SER A 60 -2.56 8.62 -9.93
C SER A 60 -3.08 10.01 -10.33
N ASP A 61 -3.18 10.34 -11.61
CA ASP A 61 -3.47 11.71 -12.11
C ASP A 61 -2.51 12.78 -11.55
N CYS A 62 -1.26 12.39 -11.29
CA CYS A 62 -0.22 13.23 -10.71
C CYS A 62 0.80 13.63 -11.79
N ALA A 63 1.15 14.91 -11.90
CA ALA A 63 2.12 15.33 -12.90
C ALA A 63 3.56 14.98 -12.46
N LEU A 64 4.31 14.26 -13.29
CA LEU A 64 5.74 14.12 -13.10
C LEU A 64 6.42 15.43 -13.53
N MET A 65 6.87 16.21 -12.55
CA MET A 65 7.44 17.56 -12.82
C MET A 65 8.94 17.54 -13.13
N GLY A 66 9.61 16.45 -12.81
CA GLY A 66 11.03 16.25 -12.96
C GLY A 66 11.61 15.48 -11.79
N GLY A 67 12.92 15.40 -11.75
CA GLY A 67 13.65 14.68 -10.71
C GLY A 67 15.13 14.99 -10.75
N GLU A 68 15.92 14.21 -10.04
CA GLU A 68 17.38 14.29 -10.01
C GLU A 68 17.97 12.88 -10.06
N THR A 69 19.06 12.73 -10.78
CA THR A 69 19.84 11.49 -10.82
C THR A 69 21.24 11.75 -10.31
N ALA A 70 21.68 10.99 -9.31
CA ALA A 70 23.02 11.11 -8.75
C ALA A 70 23.83 9.82 -8.91
N ILE A 71 25.05 9.94 -9.38
CA ILE A 71 26.00 8.82 -9.48
C ILE A 71 26.88 8.83 -8.24
N MET A 72 26.74 7.81 -7.38
CA MET A 72 27.36 7.74 -6.06
C MET A 72 28.12 6.41 -5.86
N PRO A 73 29.27 6.20 -6.54
CA PRO A 73 30.01 4.93 -6.53
C PRO A 73 30.60 4.59 -5.15
N ASP A 74 30.81 5.59 -4.29
CA ASP A 74 31.36 5.40 -2.95
C ASP A 74 30.32 5.05 -1.89
N ILE A 75 29.00 5.15 -2.24
CA ILE A 75 27.89 4.89 -1.31
C ILE A 75 27.20 3.56 -1.65
N TYR A 76 26.96 3.30 -2.94
CA TYR A 76 26.25 2.12 -3.41
C TYR A 76 27.21 1.10 -4.04
N ALA A 77 26.99 -0.18 -3.75
CA ALA A 77 27.72 -1.25 -4.43
C ALA A 77 27.39 -1.26 -5.92
N ARG A 78 28.30 -1.79 -6.75
CA ARG A 78 28.12 -1.79 -8.20
C ARG A 78 26.85 -2.53 -8.60
N GLY A 79 25.97 -1.86 -9.32
CA GLY A 79 24.66 -2.33 -9.75
C GLY A 79 23.52 -1.97 -8.81
N ASP A 80 23.82 -1.50 -7.60
CA ASP A 80 22.78 -1.02 -6.67
C ASP A 80 22.32 0.38 -7.04
N TYR A 81 21.07 0.64 -6.70
CA TYR A 81 20.44 1.97 -6.79
C TYR A 81 19.44 2.15 -5.63
N ASP A 82 19.08 3.39 -5.37
CA ASP A 82 18.10 3.79 -4.39
C ASP A 82 17.16 4.84 -4.99
N LEU A 83 15.90 4.81 -4.55
CA LEU A 83 14.85 5.68 -5.06
C LEU A 83 14.20 6.45 -3.91
N ALA A 84 14.04 7.74 -4.10
CA ALA A 84 13.22 8.58 -3.22
C ALA A 84 12.18 9.34 -4.04
N GLY A 85 11.02 9.60 -3.44
CA GLY A 85 9.93 10.32 -4.09
C GLY A 85 9.37 11.42 -3.19
N PHE A 86 8.91 12.48 -3.82
CA PHE A 86 8.26 13.60 -3.16
C PHE A 86 6.96 13.95 -3.88
N CYS A 87 5.84 13.76 -3.19
CA CYS A 87 4.51 14.08 -3.71
C CYS A 87 3.97 15.33 -3.03
N VAL A 88 3.41 16.23 -3.81
CA VAL A 88 2.62 17.36 -3.30
C VAL A 88 1.16 17.16 -3.67
N GLY A 89 0.32 17.17 -2.66
CA GLY A 89 -1.13 17.11 -2.81
C GLY A 89 -1.83 18.31 -2.18
N VAL A 90 -3.09 18.53 -2.55
CA VAL A 90 -3.92 19.59 -2.01
C VAL A 90 -5.25 19.04 -1.51
N VAL A 91 -5.73 19.57 -0.39
CA VAL A 91 -7.05 19.29 0.15
C VAL A 91 -7.67 20.58 0.67
N GLU A 92 -8.97 20.77 0.44
CA GLU A 92 -9.71 21.85 1.11
C GLU A 92 -9.72 21.60 2.61
N LYS A 93 -9.37 22.62 3.41
CA LYS A 93 -9.31 22.48 4.88
C LYS A 93 -10.58 21.90 5.49
N ALA A 94 -11.74 22.21 4.92
CA ALA A 94 -13.03 21.69 5.38
C ALA A 94 -13.28 20.22 5.04
N LYS A 95 -12.50 19.65 4.12
CA LYS A 95 -12.59 18.26 3.65
C LYS A 95 -11.43 17.39 4.14
N LEU A 96 -10.56 17.94 4.98
CA LEU A 96 -9.42 17.21 5.53
C LEU A 96 -9.92 15.99 6.32
N ILE A 97 -9.40 14.82 5.97
CA ILE A 97 -9.65 13.57 6.69
C ILE A 97 -8.50 13.39 7.68
N ASP A 98 -8.80 13.55 8.98
CA ASP A 98 -7.80 13.50 10.05
C ASP A 98 -8.17 12.52 11.19
N GLY A 99 -9.18 11.68 10.97
CA GLY A 99 -9.64 10.69 11.93
C GLY A 99 -10.54 11.21 13.03
N ARG A 100 -10.69 12.54 13.22
CA ARG A 100 -11.50 13.10 14.32
C ARG A 100 -12.99 12.78 14.22
N ALA A 101 -13.48 12.48 13.02
CA ALA A 101 -14.87 12.11 12.79
C ALA A 101 -15.15 10.63 13.08
N ILE A 102 -14.13 9.82 13.34
CA ILE A 102 -14.28 8.40 13.68
C ILE A 102 -15.05 8.29 15.00
N SER A 103 -16.11 7.48 14.98
CA SER A 103 -17.01 7.31 16.12
C SER A 103 -17.42 5.83 16.30
N PRO A 104 -17.91 5.46 17.49
CA PRO A 104 -18.47 4.12 17.68
C PRO A 104 -19.53 3.79 16.63
N ASP A 105 -19.63 2.52 16.27
CA ASP A 105 -20.46 1.93 15.22
C ASP A 105 -19.95 2.13 13.78
N ASP A 106 -18.96 2.98 13.53
CA ASP A 106 -18.32 3.07 12.21
C ASP A 106 -17.77 1.71 11.80
N VAL A 107 -17.79 1.45 10.50
CA VAL A 107 -17.32 0.21 9.90
C VAL A 107 -15.94 0.42 9.29
N VAL A 108 -15.04 -0.52 9.51
CA VAL A 108 -13.76 -0.58 8.84
C VAL A 108 -13.90 -1.39 7.56
N LEU A 109 -13.68 -0.77 6.41
CA LEU A 109 -13.60 -1.41 5.10
C LEU A 109 -12.13 -1.64 4.75
N GLY A 110 -11.73 -2.90 4.58
CA GLY A 110 -10.47 -3.25 3.95
C GLY A 110 -10.61 -3.19 2.43
N VAL A 111 -9.63 -2.60 1.75
CA VAL A 111 -9.53 -2.53 0.28
C VAL A 111 -8.35 -3.38 -0.18
N ALA A 112 -8.59 -4.22 -1.18
CA ALA A 112 -7.64 -5.22 -1.65
C ALA A 112 -6.27 -4.64 -2.00
N SER A 113 -5.20 -5.30 -1.54
CA SER A 113 -3.85 -5.09 -2.04
C SER A 113 -3.62 -5.87 -3.35
N SER A 114 -2.52 -5.58 -4.05
CA SER A 114 -2.06 -6.36 -5.20
C SER A 114 -1.11 -7.51 -4.81
N GLY A 115 -0.66 -7.54 -3.57
CA GLY A 115 0.34 -8.45 -3.03
C GLY A 115 1.04 -7.83 -1.83
N LEU A 116 2.36 -8.03 -1.69
CA LEU A 116 3.14 -7.51 -0.57
C LEU A 116 3.15 -5.99 -0.49
N HIS A 117 2.96 -5.31 -1.62
CA HIS A 117 3.27 -3.90 -1.78
C HIS A 117 4.77 -3.64 -1.54
N SER A 118 5.13 -2.53 -0.90
CA SER A 118 6.54 -2.15 -0.69
C SER A 118 7.05 -2.47 0.72
N ASN A 119 6.40 -3.38 1.45
CA ASN A 119 6.72 -3.69 2.84
C ASN A 119 6.99 -5.18 3.08
N GLY A 120 7.78 -5.48 4.12
CA GLY A 120 8.07 -6.85 4.54
C GLY A 120 9.14 -7.58 3.72
N TYR A 121 9.84 -6.91 2.80
CA TYR A 121 10.81 -7.55 1.91
C TYR A 121 12.03 -8.14 2.61
N SER A 122 12.46 -7.59 3.73
CA SER A 122 13.57 -8.20 4.50
C SER A 122 13.21 -9.62 4.95
N LEU A 123 11.99 -9.81 5.47
CA LEU A 123 11.50 -11.12 5.88
C LEU A 123 11.22 -12.01 4.66
N ALA A 124 10.51 -11.51 3.65
CA ALA A 124 10.18 -12.28 2.45
C ALA A 124 11.45 -12.79 1.74
N ARG A 125 12.46 -11.95 1.57
CA ARG A 125 13.74 -12.34 0.95
C ARG A 125 14.48 -13.40 1.75
N ARG A 126 14.57 -13.20 3.07
CA ARG A 126 15.17 -14.19 3.98
C ARG A 126 14.48 -15.54 3.87
N VAL A 127 13.15 -15.56 3.89
CA VAL A 127 12.36 -16.80 3.80
C VAL A 127 12.56 -17.48 2.45
N VAL A 128 12.44 -16.75 1.37
CA VAL A 128 12.43 -17.31 0.01
C VAL A 128 13.83 -17.71 -0.44
N PHE A 129 14.82 -16.84 -0.25
CA PHE A 129 16.15 -17.04 -0.79
C PHE A 129 17.10 -17.73 0.19
N ASP A 130 17.09 -17.33 1.48
CA ASP A 130 18.07 -17.84 2.44
C ASP A 130 17.59 -19.14 3.11
N ILE A 131 16.30 -19.24 3.48
CA ILE A 131 15.75 -20.43 4.15
C ILE A 131 15.34 -21.49 3.14
N ALA A 132 14.51 -21.15 2.16
CA ALA A 132 13.99 -22.10 1.18
C ALA A 132 14.93 -22.33 -0.01
N GLY A 133 15.92 -21.45 -0.24
CA GLY A 133 16.90 -21.58 -1.33
C GLY A 133 16.29 -21.50 -2.73
N LEU A 134 15.13 -20.83 -2.87
CA LEU A 134 14.44 -20.69 -4.16
C LEU A 134 15.12 -19.63 -5.03
N ALA A 135 15.08 -19.82 -6.34
CA ALA A 135 15.53 -18.82 -7.33
C ALA A 135 14.35 -17.95 -7.78
N VAL A 136 14.62 -16.77 -8.34
CA VAL A 136 13.58 -15.83 -8.82
C VAL A 136 12.71 -16.39 -9.95
N ASP A 137 13.26 -17.28 -10.76
CA ASP A 137 12.60 -17.97 -11.88
C ASP A 137 11.88 -19.26 -11.48
N THR A 138 11.99 -19.68 -10.21
CA THR A 138 11.28 -20.85 -9.69
C THR A 138 9.77 -20.63 -9.77
N VAL A 139 9.07 -21.51 -10.48
CA VAL A 139 7.61 -21.50 -10.58
C VAL A 139 7.02 -22.09 -9.31
N ILE A 140 6.05 -21.40 -8.73
CA ILE A 140 5.32 -21.83 -7.53
C ILE A 140 3.89 -22.21 -7.95
N ASP A 141 3.61 -23.50 -7.98
CA ASP A 141 2.35 -24.05 -8.49
C ASP A 141 1.12 -23.42 -7.80
N GLU A 142 1.16 -23.22 -6.49
CA GLU A 142 0.05 -22.62 -5.74
C GLU A 142 -0.17 -21.13 -6.02
N LEU A 143 0.85 -20.42 -6.54
CA LEU A 143 0.72 -19.02 -6.96
C LEU A 143 0.41 -18.91 -8.46
N GLY A 144 0.69 -19.93 -9.24
CA GLY A 144 0.56 -19.94 -10.70
C GLY A 144 1.55 -19.01 -11.41
N GLU A 145 2.63 -18.59 -10.74
CA GLU A 145 3.62 -17.64 -11.24
C GLU A 145 5.01 -17.90 -10.64
N THR A 146 6.03 -17.22 -11.14
CA THR A 146 7.38 -17.34 -10.57
C THR A 146 7.53 -16.56 -9.27
N VAL A 147 8.52 -16.92 -8.45
CA VAL A 147 8.92 -16.18 -7.26
C VAL A 147 9.12 -14.68 -7.58
N GLY A 148 9.88 -14.39 -8.65
CA GLY A 148 10.13 -13.03 -9.09
C GLY A 148 8.83 -12.27 -9.40
N GLN A 149 7.93 -12.88 -10.18
CA GLN A 149 6.64 -12.27 -10.53
C GLN A 149 5.79 -11.96 -9.30
N ALA A 150 5.71 -12.89 -8.34
CA ALA A 150 4.96 -12.68 -7.11
C ALA A 150 5.53 -11.55 -6.25
N LEU A 151 6.87 -11.47 -6.15
CA LEU A 151 7.54 -10.52 -5.26
C LEU A 151 7.73 -9.12 -5.85
N ILE A 152 7.74 -8.95 -7.19
CA ILE A 152 7.89 -7.62 -7.82
C ILE A 152 6.56 -7.03 -8.30
N ARG A 153 5.43 -7.62 -7.92
CA ARG A 153 4.11 -7.08 -8.27
C ARG A 153 3.95 -5.69 -7.68
N PRO A 154 3.65 -4.67 -8.52
CA PRO A 154 3.63 -3.29 -8.04
C PRO A 154 2.60 -3.03 -6.94
N THR A 155 2.92 -2.13 -6.05
CA THR A 155 2.02 -1.55 -5.08
C THR A 155 0.82 -0.91 -5.78
N ARG A 156 -0.38 -1.25 -5.34
CA ARG A 156 -1.61 -0.71 -5.91
C ARG A 156 -1.75 0.77 -5.63
N ILE A 157 -2.14 1.54 -6.64
CA ILE A 157 -2.48 2.96 -6.53
C ILE A 157 -3.99 3.09 -6.31
N TYR A 158 -4.40 3.73 -5.21
CA TYR A 158 -5.80 3.87 -4.81
C TYR A 158 -6.41 5.23 -5.18
N VAL A 159 -5.63 6.12 -5.76
CA VAL A 159 -5.99 7.54 -5.91
C VAL A 159 -7.30 7.73 -6.68
N ARG A 160 -7.38 7.24 -7.93
CA ARG A 160 -8.58 7.45 -8.76
C ARG A 160 -9.87 6.87 -8.17
N PRO A 161 -9.90 5.60 -7.72
CA PRO A 161 -11.11 5.02 -7.15
C PRO A 161 -11.56 5.71 -5.86
N LEU A 162 -10.63 5.98 -4.94
CA LEU A 162 -10.99 6.64 -3.68
C LEU A 162 -11.40 8.10 -3.89
N ARG A 163 -10.71 8.84 -4.75
CA ARG A 163 -11.14 10.21 -5.08
C ARG A 163 -12.54 10.25 -5.71
N ARG A 164 -12.90 9.25 -6.52
CA ARG A 164 -14.26 9.09 -7.03
C ARG A 164 -15.27 8.96 -5.88
N VAL A 165 -15.00 8.12 -4.88
CA VAL A 165 -15.82 7.97 -3.68
C VAL A 165 -15.91 9.30 -2.92
N LEU A 166 -14.79 9.94 -2.60
CA LEU A 166 -14.76 11.20 -1.85
C LEU A 166 -15.50 12.33 -2.57
N ASN A 167 -15.36 12.41 -3.88
CA ASN A 167 -16.02 13.42 -4.70
C ASN A 167 -17.51 13.16 -4.92
N TYR A 168 -18.00 11.94 -4.75
CA TYR A 168 -19.42 11.62 -4.82
C TYR A 168 -20.18 12.19 -3.62
N TYR A 169 -19.58 12.11 -2.42
CA TYR A 169 -20.18 12.61 -1.18
C TYR A 169 -19.75 14.04 -0.86
N LYS A 170 -20.11 15.00 -1.73
CA LYS A 170 -19.63 16.40 -1.64
C LYS A 170 -20.06 17.16 -0.36
N VAL A 171 -21.20 16.78 0.23
CA VAL A 171 -21.83 17.52 1.34
C VAL A 171 -21.70 16.77 2.67
N LYS A 172 -21.66 15.45 2.62
CA LYS A 172 -21.59 14.60 3.82
C LYS A 172 -20.20 14.00 3.96
N SER A 173 -19.61 14.14 5.13
CA SER A 173 -18.44 13.35 5.49
C SER A 173 -18.91 11.92 5.79
N VAL A 174 -18.64 10.99 4.90
CA VAL A 174 -19.02 9.57 5.05
C VAL A 174 -17.81 8.67 5.25
N VAL A 175 -16.62 9.14 4.88
CA VAL A 175 -15.32 8.54 5.15
C VAL A 175 -14.68 9.34 6.27
N HIS A 176 -14.55 8.73 7.43
CA HIS A 176 -14.11 9.38 8.66
C HIS A 176 -12.60 9.23 8.89
N GLY A 177 -12.00 8.21 8.29
CA GLY A 177 -10.56 7.95 8.36
C GLY A 177 -10.10 7.08 7.20
N ILE A 178 -8.85 7.25 6.79
CA ILE A 178 -8.19 6.43 5.77
C ILE A 178 -6.81 6.06 6.31
N ALA A 179 -6.44 4.79 6.24
CA ALA A 179 -5.12 4.30 6.62
C ALA A 179 -4.50 3.52 5.45
N HIS A 180 -3.33 3.94 4.99
CA HIS A 180 -2.49 3.16 4.08
C HIS A 180 -1.78 2.09 4.88
N ILE A 181 -1.93 0.82 4.48
CA ILE A 181 -1.39 -0.30 5.22
C ILE A 181 0.02 -0.60 4.74
N THR A 182 0.97 -0.21 5.56
CA THR A 182 2.42 -0.31 5.35
C THR A 182 3.08 -1.12 6.48
N GLY A 183 4.34 -0.91 6.81
CA GLY A 183 4.98 -1.54 7.97
C GLY A 183 4.20 -1.31 9.27
N GLY A 184 4.06 -2.34 10.08
CA GLY A 184 3.18 -2.37 11.25
C GLY A 184 1.79 -2.97 10.98
N GLY A 185 1.51 -3.34 9.71
CA GLY A 185 0.28 -4.02 9.30
C GLY A 185 -1.00 -3.23 9.58
N LEU A 186 -2.12 -3.93 9.61
CA LEU A 186 -3.43 -3.31 9.87
C LEU A 186 -3.48 -2.62 11.24
N ARG A 187 -2.93 -3.24 12.26
CA ARG A 187 -3.04 -2.80 13.64
C ARG A 187 -2.45 -1.42 13.84
N GLU A 188 -1.15 -1.25 13.56
CA GLU A 188 -0.46 0.01 13.83
C GLU A 188 -0.95 1.15 12.92
N ASN A 189 -1.23 0.86 11.65
CA ASN A 189 -1.66 1.90 10.71
C ASN A 189 -3.09 2.40 11.01
N LEU A 190 -4.00 1.51 11.43
CA LEU A 190 -5.32 1.93 11.91
C LEU A 190 -5.24 2.72 13.22
N GLU A 191 -4.42 2.25 14.18
CA GLU A 191 -4.30 2.94 15.47
C GLU A 191 -3.84 4.39 15.33
N ARG A 192 -2.96 4.69 14.35
CA ARG A 192 -2.46 6.05 14.08
C ARG A 192 -3.56 7.06 13.80
N ILE A 193 -4.65 6.64 13.16
CA ILE A 193 -5.75 7.52 12.76
C ILE A 193 -6.89 7.60 13.77
N LEU A 194 -6.89 6.78 14.83
CA LEU A 194 -7.97 6.75 15.82
C LEU A 194 -7.90 7.94 16.79
N PRO A 195 -9.01 8.63 17.07
CA PRO A 195 -9.08 9.60 18.15
C PRO A 195 -9.13 8.89 19.52
N ALA A 196 -8.97 9.64 20.60
CA ALA A 196 -9.15 9.11 21.95
C ALA A 196 -10.60 8.67 22.20
N GLY A 197 -10.78 7.62 22.99
CA GLY A 197 -12.11 7.12 23.41
C GLY A 197 -12.74 6.12 22.45
N VAL A 198 -12.05 5.73 21.38
CA VAL A 198 -12.49 4.67 20.47
C VAL A 198 -11.40 3.63 20.22
N ARG A 199 -11.83 2.43 19.92
CA ARG A 199 -10.98 1.31 19.49
C ARG A 199 -11.59 0.63 18.27
N VAL A 200 -10.79 -0.10 17.53
CA VAL A 200 -11.23 -0.94 16.42
C VAL A 200 -11.12 -2.41 16.82
N VAL A 201 -12.12 -3.18 16.47
CA VAL A 201 -12.07 -4.66 16.53
C VAL A 201 -12.13 -5.19 15.11
N ILE A 202 -11.09 -5.94 14.70
CA ILE A 202 -10.93 -6.51 13.35
C ILE A 202 -11.23 -8.00 13.40
N GLU A 203 -12.01 -8.48 12.46
CA GLU A 203 -12.26 -9.91 12.24
C GLU A 203 -11.10 -10.50 11.42
N ARG A 204 -10.19 -11.24 12.07
CA ARG A 204 -8.93 -11.75 11.47
C ARG A 204 -9.12 -12.51 10.14
N HIS A 205 -10.25 -13.14 9.91
CA HIS A 205 -10.56 -13.91 8.70
C HIS A 205 -11.72 -13.31 7.89
N GLY A 206 -11.98 -12.03 8.05
CA GLY A 206 -13.10 -11.32 7.41
C GLY A 206 -12.94 -11.04 5.91
N TRP A 207 -11.81 -11.42 5.29
CA TRP A 207 -11.55 -11.20 3.86
C TRP A 207 -10.70 -12.32 3.24
N PRO A 208 -10.70 -12.47 1.90
CA PRO A 208 -9.81 -13.40 1.21
C PRO A 208 -8.34 -12.96 1.32
N ILE A 209 -7.50 -13.81 1.87
CA ILE A 209 -6.05 -13.57 1.96
C ILE A 209 -5.38 -14.08 0.68
N PRO A 210 -4.62 -13.22 -0.05
CA PRO A 210 -3.90 -13.64 -1.25
C PRO A 210 -2.91 -14.79 -0.98
N PRO A 211 -2.79 -15.77 -1.89
CA PRO A 211 -2.01 -17.00 -1.68
C PRO A 211 -0.54 -16.77 -1.31
N VAL A 212 0.05 -15.64 -1.73
CA VAL A 212 1.45 -15.30 -1.43
C VAL A 212 1.72 -15.20 0.09
N PHE A 213 0.74 -14.75 0.90
CA PHE A 213 0.93 -14.62 2.35
C PHE A 213 0.97 -15.99 3.04
N PRO A 214 -0.04 -16.89 2.91
CA PRO A 214 0.05 -18.21 3.52
C PRO A 214 1.20 -19.04 2.92
N TRP A 215 1.62 -18.80 1.69
CA TRP A 215 2.81 -19.42 1.12
C TRP A 215 4.08 -18.99 1.87
N LEU A 216 4.30 -17.69 2.06
CA LEU A 216 5.43 -17.17 2.83
C LEU A 216 5.41 -17.64 4.29
N GLN A 217 4.23 -17.64 4.91
CA GLN A 217 4.06 -18.08 6.29
C GLN A 217 4.51 -19.53 6.49
N ARG A 218 4.03 -20.45 5.65
CA ARG A 218 4.43 -21.87 5.72
C ARG A 218 5.92 -22.05 5.42
N LEU A 219 6.43 -21.33 4.44
CA LEU A 219 7.82 -21.47 3.99
C LEU A 219 8.81 -21.02 5.07
N GLY A 220 8.47 -19.99 5.82
CA GLY A 220 9.28 -19.41 6.88
C GLY A 220 8.91 -19.83 8.30
N GLU A 221 7.89 -20.69 8.47
CA GLU A 221 7.32 -21.05 9.78
C GLU A 221 7.03 -19.81 10.65
N ILE A 222 6.47 -18.74 10.00
CA ILE A 222 6.21 -17.45 10.64
C ILE A 222 4.92 -17.55 11.43
N ASP A 223 4.90 -17.02 12.67
CA ASP A 223 3.66 -16.96 13.45
C ASP A 223 2.68 -15.89 12.92
N ASP A 224 1.39 -16.03 13.33
CA ASP A 224 0.32 -15.16 12.83
C ASP A 224 0.54 -13.69 13.22
N ASP A 225 1.05 -13.42 14.42
CA ASP A 225 1.24 -12.05 14.89
C ASP A 225 2.39 -11.34 14.15
N GLU A 226 3.45 -12.07 13.79
CA GLU A 226 4.53 -11.54 12.95
C GLU A 226 4.03 -11.30 11.52
N MET A 227 3.22 -12.23 10.94
CA MET A 227 2.59 -12.03 9.63
C MET A 227 1.73 -10.77 9.61
N ASP A 228 0.86 -10.60 10.60
CA ASP A 228 -0.05 -9.45 10.73
C ASP A 228 0.69 -8.12 10.98
N THR A 229 1.90 -8.17 11.54
CA THR A 229 2.73 -6.98 11.80
C THR A 229 3.57 -6.58 10.59
N VAL A 230 4.15 -7.57 9.90
CA VAL A 230 5.09 -7.32 8.80
C VAL A 230 4.36 -7.05 7.49
N PHE A 231 3.24 -7.76 7.24
CA PHE A 231 2.56 -7.73 5.96
C PHE A 231 1.16 -7.10 6.04
N ASN A 232 0.67 -6.66 4.88
CA ASN A 232 -0.67 -6.11 4.73
C ASN A 232 -1.79 -7.17 4.70
N MET A 233 -1.45 -8.44 4.64
CA MET A 233 -2.34 -9.61 4.61
C MET A 233 -3.50 -9.51 3.59
N GLY A 234 -3.26 -8.79 2.47
CA GLY A 234 -4.27 -8.62 1.41
C GLY A 234 -5.08 -7.34 1.51
N VAL A 235 -4.88 -6.51 2.54
CA VAL A 235 -5.53 -5.21 2.70
C VAL A 235 -4.49 -4.11 2.57
N GLY A 236 -4.47 -3.40 1.44
CA GLY A 236 -3.49 -2.32 1.22
C GLY A 236 -3.97 -0.94 1.67
N MET A 237 -5.29 -0.76 1.83
CA MET A 237 -5.90 0.47 2.35
C MET A 237 -7.07 0.12 3.26
N ALA A 238 -7.25 0.83 4.35
CA ALA A 238 -8.41 0.70 5.23
C ALA A 238 -9.18 2.01 5.32
N LEU A 239 -10.50 1.95 5.17
CA LEU A 239 -11.40 3.10 5.27
C LEU A 239 -12.29 2.93 6.50
N VAL A 240 -12.33 3.93 7.35
CA VAL A 240 -13.33 4.01 8.44
C VAL A 240 -14.52 4.82 7.94
N VAL A 241 -15.68 4.20 7.84
CA VAL A 241 -16.83 4.77 7.17
C VAL A 241 -18.11 4.68 7.99
N SER A 242 -19.02 5.62 7.77
CA SER A 242 -20.36 5.59 8.37
C SER A 242 -21.12 4.32 7.92
N PRO A 243 -21.77 3.57 8.85
CA PRO A 243 -22.38 2.26 8.56
C PRO A 243 -23.42 2.31 7.44
N TYR A 244 -24.19 3.38 7.36
CA TYR A 244 -25.25 3.55 6.36
C TYR A 244 -24.72 3.55 4.90
N TYR A 245 -23.44 3.94 4.70
CA TYR A 245 -22.88 4.12 3.37
C TYR A 245 -21.97 2.98 2.93
N VAL A 246 -21.79 1.95 3.73
CA VAL A 246 -20.90 0.80 3.46
C VAL A 246 -21.14 0.20 2.09
N ASP A 247 -22.36 -0.22 1.79
CA ASP A 247 -22.67 -0.89 0.51
C ASP A 247 -22.49 0.04 -0.69
N SER A 248 -22.88 1.32 -0.55
CA SER A 248 -22.70 2.31 -1.60
C SER A 248 -21.22 2.61 -1.88
N ILE A 249 -20.39 2.69 -0.85
CA ILE A 249 -18.94 2.89 -1.00
C ILE A 249 -18.30 1.65 -1.63
N ARG A 250 -18.63 0.45 -1.18
CA ARG A 250 -18.15 -0.79 -1.77
C ARG A 250 -18.50 -0.93 -3.24
N HIS A 251 -19.73 -0.58 -3.61
CA HIS A 251 -20.14 -0.59 -5.02
C HIS A 251 -19.30 0.37 -5.88
N GLN A 252 -19.06 1.60 -5.38
CA GLN A 252 -18.23 2.57 -6.10
C GLN A 252 -16.75 2.12 -6.21
N LEU A 253 -16.22 1.45 -5.19
CA LEU A 253 -14.88 0.87 -5.23
C LEU A 253 -14.81 -0.25 -6.26
N ALA A 254 -15.82 -1.13 -6.30
CA ALA A 254 -15.93 -2.20 -7.30
C ALA A 254 -16.04 -1.67 -8.73
N ASP A 255 -16.81 -0.61 -8.97
CA ASP A 255 -16.85 0.11 -10.25
C ASP A 255 -15.48 0.70 -10.65
N GLY A 256 -14.64 1.00 -9.67
CA GLY A 256 -13.26 1.43 -9.85
C GLY A 256 -12.25 0.28 -9.93
N GLY A 257 -12.70 -0.98 -9.98
CA GLY A 257 -11.85 -2.17 -10.04
C GLY A 257 -11.21 -2.59 -8.71
N LEU A 258 -11.73 -2.11 -7.58
CA LEU A 258 -11.24 -2.43 -6.25
C LEU A 258 -12.21 -3.32 -5.48
N GLU A 259 -11.78 -4.49 -5.08
CA GLU A 259 -12.50 -5.30 -4.10
C GLU A 259 -12.34 -4.70 -2.69
N SER A 260 -13.42 -4.81 -1.89
CA SER A 260 -13.41 -4.33 -0.53
C SER A 260 -14.36 -5.14 0.36
N TRP A 261 -14.02 -5.24 1.64
CA TRP A 261 -14.76 -6.03 2.62
C TRP A 261 -14.94 -5.27 3.92
N PRO A 262 -16.06 -5.41 4.63
CA PRO A 262 -16.15 -5.03 6.03
C PRO A 262 -15.23 -5.97 6.83
N ILE A 263 -14.16 -5.43 7.43
CA ILE A 263 -13.16 -6.21 8.16
C ILE A 263 -13.18 -5.94 9.66
N GLY A 264 -13.99 -4.98 10.11
CA GLY A 264 -14.08 -4.67 11.54
C GLY A 264 -15.02 -3.51 11.82
N ARG A 265 -15.10 -3.16 13.11
CA ARG A 265 -15.95 -2.08 13.62
C ARG A 265 -15.24 -1.24 14.67
N VAL A 266 -15.65 0.03 14.74
CA VAL A 266 -15.25 0.95 15.79
C VAL A 266 -16.16 0.77 17.00
N GLN A 267 -15.57 0.72 18.19
CA GLN A 267 -16.27 0.63 19.47
C GLN A 267 -15.79 1.72 20.42
N ALA A 268 -16.61 2.06 21.41
CA ALA A 268 -16.16 2.92 22.51
C ALA A 268 -15.14 2.16 23.38
N GLY A 269 -14.06 2.81 23.77
CA GLY A 269 -13.03 2.20 24.60
C GLY A 269 -11.72 2.97 24.61
N GLU A 270 -10.72 2.44 25.25
CA GLU A 270 -9.35 2.94 25.15
C GLU A 270 -8.84 2.78 23.73
N ARG A 271 -8.11 3.79 23.24
CA ARG A 271 -7.54 3.79 21.89
C ARG A 271 -6.69 2.54 21.63
N GLY A 272 -6.96 1.85 20.57
CA GLY A 272 -6.24 0.65 20.17
C GLY A 272 -6.93 -0.13 19.06
N VAL A 273 -6.30 -1.19 18.62
CA VAL A 273 -6.82 -2.14 17.61
C VAL A 273 -6.65 -3.55 18.13
N ASP A 274 -7.74 -4.33 18.16
CA ASP A 274 -7.78 -5.72 18.60
C ASP A 274 -8.24 -6.65 17.47
N TRP A 275 -7.84 -7.89 17.60
CA TRP A 275 -8.36 -8.99 16.81
C TRP A 275 -9.53 -9.65 17.52
N ALA A 276 -10.63 -9.94 16.77
CA ALA A 276 -11.78 -10.71 17.25
C ALA A 276 -11.54 -12.22 17.10
#